data_4aff2f7705b31825f0937b1e3501f71b
#
_entry.id   4aff2f7705b31825f0937b1e3501f71b
#
_cell.length_a   1.000
_cell.length_b   1.000
_cell.length_c   1.000
_cell.angle_alpha   90.00
_cell.angle_beta   90.00
_cell.angle_gamma   90.00
#
_symmetry.space_group_name_H-M   'P 1'
#
loop_
_entity.id
_entity.type
_entity.pdbx_description
1 polymer ?
#
loop_
_entity_poly.entity_id
_entity_poly.type
_entity_poly.pdbx_seq_one_letter_code
_entity_poly.pdbx_strand_id
1 'polypeptide(L)'
;NSTHFQSYYERFKFKYDWEFSNGLRLNAAFVHETNTGTGDLYFNTLREWDDAKRIQADIQKNMNTYVPLDEVLQSNKIKYTEIQLGMEYQPGVKYLNTKNQRFLANREAPIYGITHTVGIKGFLGGDYNYNHTELTLKKRFWLKSWGSIDAFHSAMFQWNTVPFQLLCLPQANPSYIRNDNTF
;
A
#
# COMPACT_ATOMS: atom_id res chain seq x y z
N ASN A 1 5.93 -16.83 26.15
CA ASN A 1 5.39 -17.25 24.86
C ASN A 1 5.34 -16.00 23.97
N SER A 2 6.38 -15.82 23.15
CA SER A 2 6.33 -14.77 22.11
C SER A 2 5.43 -15.28 20.99
N THR A 3 4.23 -14.74 20.90
CA THR A 3 3.36 -14.90 19.73
C THR A 3 4.02 -14.19 18.56
N HIS A 4 4.62 -14.95 17.66
CA HIS A 4 5.17 -14.40 16.43
C HIS A 4 4.02 -14.14 15.47
N PHE A 5 3.57 -12.89 15.40
CA PHE A 5 2.66 -12.43 14.35
C PHE A 5 3.43 -12.36 13.03
N GLN A 6 3.24 -13.31 12.19
CA GLN A 6 3.83 -13.36 10.85
C GLN A 6 2.72 -13.45 9.83
N SER A 7 2.94 -12.85 8.67
CA SER A 7 2.08 -13.03 7.51
C SER A 7 2.91 -13.54 6.34
N TYR A 8 2.36 -14.51 5.63
CA TYR A 8 2.90 -14.95 4.35
C TYR A 8 2.12 -14.27 3.25
N TYR A 9 2.81 -13.77 2.23
CA TYR A 9 2.18 -13.18 1.07
C TYR A 9 2.67 -13.83 -0.22
N GLU A 10 1.75 -14.06 -1.12
CA GLU A 10 1.99 -14.44 -2.50
C GLU A 10 1.53 -13.28 -3.36
N ARG A 11 2.44 -12.69 -4.16
CA ARG A 11 2.14 -11.54 -4.99
C ARG A 11 2.47 -11.81 -6.45
N PHE A 12 1.50 -11.59 -7.31
CA PHE A 12 1.69 -11.44 -8.74
C PHE A 12 1.53 -9.98 -9.11
N LYS A 13 2.53 -9.40 -9.78
CA LYS A 13 2.50 -8.01 -10.23
C LYS A 13 2.95 -7.92 -11.67
N PHE A 14 2.09 -7.36 -12.51
CA PHE A 14 2.42 -6.94 -13.87
C PHE A 14 2.43 -5.41 -13.90
N LYS A 15 3.50 -4.80 -14.45
CA LYS A 15 3.63 -3.35 -14.57
C LYS A 15 4.05 -3.00 -15.97
N TYR A 16 3.41 -1.95 -16.54
CA TYR A 16 3.75 -1.35 -17.79
C TYR A 16 3.99 0.14 -17.61
N ASP A 17 5.15 0.62 -18.08
CA ASP A 17 5.54 2.03 -18.04
C ASP A 17 5.63 2.56 -19.47
N TRP A 18 4.98 3.70 -19.73
CA TRP A 18 5.04 4.42 -20.98
C TRP A 18 5.64 5.80 -20.77
N GLU A 19 6.78 6.05 -21.40
CA GLU A 19 7.54 7.28 -21.24
C GLU A 19 7.47 8.12 -22.52
N PHE A 20 7.14 9.40 -22.36
CA PHE A 20 7.09 10.38 -23.44
C PHE A 20 8.33 11.29 -23.41
N SER A 21 8.66 11.87 -24.55
CA SER A 21 9.83 12.75 -24.70
C SER A 21 9.72 14.08 -23.94
N ASN A 22 8.51 14.50 -23.58
CA ASN A 22 8.23 15.75 -22.85
C ASN A 22 8.38 15.63 -21.32
N GLY A 23 8.88 14.48 -20.83
CA GLY A 23 9.01 14.23 -19.40
C GLY A 23 7.76 13.69 -18.72
N LEU A 24 6.73 13.37 -19.49
CA LEU A 24 5.55 12.65 -18.99
C LEU A 24 5.82 11.15 -19.02
N ARG A 25 5.48 10.48 -17.92
CA ARG A 25 5.47 9.02 -17.81
C ARG A 25 4.12 8.57 -17.31
N LEU A 26 3.51 7.63 -17.99
CA LEU A 26 2.31 6.94 -17.55
C LEU A 26 2.69 5.54 -17.12
N ASN A 27 2.08 5.06 -16.07
CA ASN A 27 2.25 3.69 -15.62
C ASN A 27 0.89 3.04 -15.34
N ALA A 28 0.82 1.76 -15.65
CA ALA A 28 -0.31 0.92 -15.30
C ALA A 28 0.24 -0.35 -14.65
N ALA A 29 -0.33 -0.74 -13.54
CA ALA A 29 0.04 -2.00 -12.91
C ALA A 29 -1.21 -2.78 -12.51
N PHE A 30 -1.09 -4.08 -12.63
CA PHE A 30 -2.04 -5.05 -12.12
C PHE A 30 -1.36 -5.82 -11.00
N VAL A 31 -2.02 -5.91 -9.86
CA VAL A 31 -1.50 -6.62 -8.68
C VAL A 31 -2.56 -7.57 -8.18
N HIS A 32 -2.17 -8.82 -8.00
CA HIS A 32 -2.97 -9.81 -7.29
C HIS A 32 -2.14 -10.33 -6.13
N GLU A 33 -2.66 -10.22 -4.93
CA GLU A 33 -1.95 -10.64 -3.72
C GLU A 33 -2.86 -11.41 -2.78
N THR A 34 -2.28 -12.42 -2.18
CA THR A 34 -2.88 -13.20 -1.11
C THR A 34 -2.00 -13.08 0.13
N ASN A 35 -2.55 -12.58 1.22
CA ASN A 35 -1.92 -12.53 2.52
C ASN A 35 -2.56 -13.55 3.44
N THR A 36 -1.75 -14.37 4.10
CA THR A 36 -2.19 -15.36 5.09
C THR A 36 -1.52 -15.07 6.41
N GLY A 37 -2.30 -14.76 7.44
CA GLY A 37 -1.82 -14.54 8.80
C GLY A 37 -1.53 -15.86 9.52
N THR A 38 -0.57 -15.86 10.42
CA THR A 38 -0.26 -16.96 11.31
C THR A 38 -0.59 -16.60 12.75
N GLY A 39 -0.96 -17.59 13.55
CA GLY A 39 -1.39 -17.37 14.93
C GLY A 39 -2.71 -16.59 14.98
N ASP A 40 -2.78 -15.64 15.91
CA ASP A 40 -3.99 -14.85 16.18
C ASP A 40 -4.08 -13.59 15.29
N LEU A 41 -3.45 -13.60 14.10
CA LEU A 41 -3.51 -12.48 13.16
C LEU A 41 -4.71 -12.61 12.22
N TYR A 42 -5.73 -11.78 12.44
CA TYR A 42 -6.95 -11.71 11.63
C TYR A 42 -7.00 -10.44 10.80
N PHE A 43 -7.53 -10.55 9.58
CA PHE A 43 -7.60 -9.48 8.59
C PHE A 43 -9.04 -8.96 8.46
N ASN A 44 -9.55 -8.35 9.52
CA ASN A 44 -10.92 -7.86 9.56
C ASN A 44 -10.98 -6.34 9.70
N THR A 45 -12.05 -5.74 9.18
CA THR A 45 -12.37 -4.34 9.45
C THR A 45 -12.90 -4.19 10.87
N LEU A 46 -12.84 -2.98 11.45
CA LEU A 46 -13.44 -2.69 12.77
C LEU A 46 -14.93 -3.06 12.80
N ARG A 47 -15.65 -2.83 11.71
CA ARG A 47 -17.07 -3.17 11.61
C ARG A 47 -17.32 -4.67 11.69
N GLU A 48 -16.55 -5.46 10.94
CA GLU A 48 -16.63 -6.93 10.98
C GLU A 48 -16.28 -7.46 12.36
N TRP A 49 -15.32 -6.84 13.04
CA TRP A 49 -14.96 -7.15 14.42
C TRP A 49 -16.11 -6.88 15.41
N ASP A 50 -16.78 -5.73 15.28
CA ASP A 50 -17.92 -5.37 16.13
C ASP A 50 -19.13 -6.25 15.85
N ASP A 51 -19.39 -6.61 14.60
CA ASP A 51 -20.45 -7.53 14.22
C ASP A 51 -20.18 -8.95 14.78
N ALA A 52 -18.92 -9.42 14.71
CA ALA A 52 -18.52 -10.71 15.30
C ALA A 52 -18.73 -10.73 16.84
N LYS A 53 -18.42 -9.65 17.54
CA LYS A 53 -18.69 -9.54 18.98
C LYS A 53 -20.18 -9.60 19.29
N ARG A 54 -21.03 -8.96 18.48
CA ARG A 54 -22.49 -9.04 18.63
C ARG A 54 -22.99 -10.46 18.43
N ILE A 55 -22.53 -11.14 17.38
CA ILE A 55 -22.88 -12.53 17.09
C ILE A 55 -22.45 -13.44 18.26
N GLN A 56 -21.23 -13.27 18.77
CA GLN A 56 -20.73 -14.00 19.93
C GLN A 56 -21.63 -13.82 21.16
N ALA A 57 -22.02 -12.57 21.46
CA ALA A 57 -22.89 -12.24 22.57
C ALA A 57 -24.29 -12.85 22.40
N ASP A 58 -24.84 -12.85 21.19
CA ASP A 58 -26.14 -13.44 20.88
C ASP A 58 -26.11 -14.97 21.02
N ILE A 59 -25.05 -15.63 20.56
CA ILE A 59 -24.86 -17.07 20.74
C ILE A 59 -24.77 -17.42 22.23
N GLN A 60 -23.97 -16.70 23.00
CA GLN A 60 -23.82 -16.91 24.41
C GLN A 60 -25.14 -16.75 25.16
N LYS A 61 -25.94 -15.73 24.80
CA LYS A 61 -27.25 -15.45 25.42
C LYS A 61 -28.31 -16.52 25.10
N ASN A 62 -28.34 -16.97 23.83
CA ASN A 62 -29.42 -17.85 23.36
C ASN A 62 -29.10 -19.33 23.56
N MET A 63 -27.83 -19.72 23.46
CA MET A 63 -27.41 -21.13 23.54
C MET A 63 -26.62 -21.46 24.81
N ASN A 64 -26.36 -20.46 25.67
CA ASN A 64 -25.51 -20.59 26.87
C ASN A 64 -24.14 -21.26 26.57
N THR A 65 -23.65 -21.06 25.37
CA THR A 65 -22.39 -21.63 24.86
C THR A 65 -21.44 -20.50 24.56
N TYR A 66 -20.25 -20.57 25.11
CA TYR A 66 -19.16 -19.64 24.71
C TYR A 66 -18.51 -20.11 23.43
N VAL A 67 -18.56 -19.28 22.40
CA VAL A 67 -17.84 -19.49 21.14
C VAL A 67 -16.68 -18.50 21.11
N PRO A 68 -15.42 -18.94 20.95
CA PRO A 68 -14.30 -18.06 20.82
C PRO A 68 -14.46 -17.12 19.62
N LEU A 69 -13.91 -15.90 19.72
CA LEU A 69 -14.06 -14.89 18.69
C LEU A 69 -13.37 -15.30 17.35
N ASP A 70 -12.32 -16.10 17.42
CA ASP A 70 -11.61 -16.70 16.31
C ASP A 70 -12.46 -17.70 15.48
N GLU A 71 -13.42 -18.35 16.10
CA GLU A 71 -14.38 -19.18 15.37
C GLU A 71 -15.44 -18.37 14.63
N VAL A 72 -15.73 -17.16 15.13
CA VAL A 72 -16.67 -16.22 14.49
C VAL A 72 -15.98 -15.40 13.42
N LEU A 73 -14.73 -14.99 13.65
CA LEU A 73 -13.87 -14.27 12.72
C LEU A 73 -13.14 -15.28 11.82
N GLN A 74 -13.72 -15.66 10.73
CA GLN A 74 -13.20 -16.74 9.87
C GLN A 74 -12.02 -16.37 8.96
N SER A 75 -11.45 -15.18 9.04
CA SER A 75 -10.49 -14.72 8.03
C SER A 75 -9.09 -14.46 8.56
N ASN A 76 -8.25 -15.49 8.58
CA ASN A 76 -6.80 -15.34 8.64
C ASN A 76 -6.16 -15.11 7.26
N LYS A 77 -6.97 -15.01 6.20
CA LYS A 77 -6.54 -14.86 4.82
C LYS A 77 -7.26 -13.70 4.16
N ILE A 78 -6.51 -12.81 3.53
CA ILE A 78 -7.03 -11.72 2.73
C ILE A 78 -6.48 -11.83 1.30
N LYS A 79 -7.37 -11.69 0.33
CA LYS A 79 -7.02 -11.61 -1.08
C LYS A 79 -7.42 -10.25 -1.61
N TYR A 80 -6.58 -9.65 -2.39
CA TYR A 80 -6.94 -8.44 -3.10
C TYR A 80 -6.37 -8.39 -4.51
N THR A 81 -7.12 -7.77 -5.37
CA THR A 81 -6.76 -7.55 -6.76
C THR A 81 -6.87 -6.06 -7.04
N GLU A 82 -5.79 -5.46 -7.48
CA GLU A 82 -5.66 -4.02 -7.69
C GLU A 82 -5.31 -3.70 -9.14
N ILE A 83 -5.87 -2.59 -9.60
CA ILE A 83 -5.41 -1.88 -10.78
C ILE A 83 -4.85 -0.55 -10.31
N GLN A 84 -3.59 -0.29 -10.62
CA GLN A 84 -2.90 0.95 -10.30
C GLN A 84 -2.66 1.72 -11.59
N LEU A 85 -3.08 2.98 -11.63
CA LEU A 85 -2.83 3.90 -12.73
C LEU A 85 -2.05 5.09 -12.18
N GLY A 86 -0.91 5.35 -12.78
CA GLY A 86 -0.04 6.42 -12.33
C GLY A 86 0.40 7.32 -13.47
N MET A 87 0.65 8.56 -13.12
CA MET A 87 1.22 9.57 -13.98
C MET A 87 2.35 10.29 -13.22
N GLU A 88 3.51 10.35 -13.83
CA GLU A 88 4.61 11.18 -13.36
C GLU A 88 4.93 12.22 -14.42
N TYR A 89 5.14 13.46 -13.98
CA TYR A 89 5.53 14.55 -14.87
C TYR A 89 6.77 15.25 -14.34
N GLN A 90 7.78 15.33 -15.18
CA GLN A 90 9.07 15.96 -14.89
C GLN A 90 9.35 17.09 -15.88
N PRO A 91 8.83 18.32 -15.64
CA PRO A 91 9.02 19.44 -16.56
C PRO A 91 10.50 19.83 -16.67
N GLY A 92 10.93 20.12 -17.90
CA GLY A 92 12.28 20.54 -18.17
C GLY A 92 13.34 19.43 -18.03
N VAL A 93 12.95 18.18 -17.99
CA VAL A 93 13.87 17.06 -17.97
C VAL A 93 14.73 17.02 -19.23
N LYS A 94 16.03 16.78 -19.07
CA LYS A 94 16.99 16.62 -20.16
C LYS A 94 17.63 15.26 -20.08
N TYR A 95 17.67 14.56 -21.19
CA TYR A 95 18.30 13.25 -21.30
C TYR A 95 19.51 13.30 -22.24
N LEU A 96 20.54 12.59 -21.86
CA LEU A 96 21.68 12.26 -22.71
C LEU A 96 21.51 10.81 -23.19
N ASN A 97 21.29 10.64 -24.47
CA ASN A 97 21.21 9.33 -25.09
C ASN A 97 22.60 8.91 -25.55
N THR A 98 23.14 7.85 -24.97
CA THR A 98 24.33 7.17 -25.47
C THR A 98 23.91 5.92 -26.23
N LYS A 99 24.86 5.25 -26.87
CA LYS A 99 24.59 4.07 -27.72
C LYS A 99 23.85 2.96 -26.97
N ASN A 100 24.09 2.81 -25.65
CA ASN A 100 23.57 1.69 -24.87
C ASN A 100 22.69 2.11 -23.67
N GLN A 101 22.69 3.39 -23.30
CA GLN A 101 21.99 3.85 -22.09
C GLN A 101 21.50 5.29 -22.25
N ARG A 102 20.43 5.59 -21.55
CA ARG A 102 19.85 6.92 -21.41
C ARG A 102 20.12 7.45 -20.00
N PHE A 103 20.81 8.59 -19.91
CA PHE A 103 21.14 9.23 -18.65
C PHE A 103 20.32 10.49 -18.44
N LEU A 104 19.89 10.71 -17.19
CA LEU A 104 19.29 11.95 -16.78
C LEU A 104 20.36 13.04 -16.67
N ALA A 105 20.30 14.05 -17.53
CA ALA A 105 21.30 15.13 -17.57
C ALA A 105 21.08 16.17 -16.46
N ASN A 106 19.83 16.48 -16.12
CA ASN A 106 19.49 17.41 -15.06
C ASN A 106 18.68 16.70 -13.97
N ARG A 107 19.27 16.57 -12.79
CA ARG A 107 18.61 15.98 -11.61
C ARG A 107 17.78 17.00 -10.81
N GLU A 108 17.74 18.24 -11.26
CA GLU A 108 17.09 19.36 -10.58
C GLU A 108 15.61 19.49 -10.96
N ALA A 109 15.21 18.93 -12.10
CA ALA A 109 13.84 19.02 -12.56
C ALA A 109 12.91 18.37 -11.53
N PRO A 110 11.86 19.08 -11.07
CA PRO A 110 10.91 18.52 -10.10
C PRO A 110 10.16 17.35 -10.74
N ILE A 111 9.79 16.37 -9.91
CA ILE A 111 8.95 15.25 -10.32
C ILE A 111 7.65 15.34 -9.56
N TYR A 112 6.57 15.47 -10.29
CA TYR A 112 5.19 15.43 -9.79
C TYR A 112 4.61 14.07 -10.13
N GLY A 113 4.09 13.37 -9.14
CA GLY A 113 3.47 12.07 -9.34
C GLY A 113 2.06 12.03 -8.77
N ILE A 114 1.18 11.34 -9.45
CA ILE A 114 -0.13 10.92 -8.96
C ILE A 114 -0.31 9.45 -9.32
N THR A 115 -0.72 8.66 -8.35
CA THR A 115 -1.08 7.26 -8.55
C THR A 115 -2.43 7.00 -7.92
N HIS A 116 -3.34 6.45 -8.70
CA HIS A 116 -4.65 6.02 -8.23
C HIS A 116 -4.74 4.50 -8.30
N THR A 117 -5.11 3.90 -7.18
CA THR A 117 -5.24 2.44 -7.04
C THR A 117 -6.68 2.09 -6.74
N VAL A 118 -7.20 1.12 -7.46
CA VAL A 118 -8.55 0.58 -7.29
C VAL A 118 -8.46 -0.91 -7.00
N GLY A 119 -8.91 -1.32 -5.82
CA GLY A 119 -9.12 -2.72 -5.47
C GLY A 119 -10.52 -3.16 -5.85
N ILE A 120 -10.65 -4.33 -6.49
CA ILE A 120 -11.89 -4.83 -7.06
C ILE A 120 -12.31 -6.11 -6.33
N LYS A 121 -13.45 -6.03 -5.62
CA LYS A 121 -14.06 -7.18 -4.95
C LYS A 121 -14.58 -8.19 -5.97
N GLY A 122 -14.34 -9.47 -5.70
CA GLY A 122 -14.82 -10.59 -6.54
C GLY A 122 -13.95 -10.88 -7.74
N PHE A 123 -13.15 -9.94 -8.22
CA PHE A 123 -12.24 -10.20 -9.32
C PHE A 123 -11.03 -11.01 -8.83
N LEU A 124 -10.79 -12.18 -9.42
CA LEU A 124 -9.82 -13.18 -8.99
C LEU A 124 -9.89 -13.53 -7.48
N GLY A 125 -11.08 -13.40 -6.89
CA GLY A 125 -11.30 -13.69 -5.49
C GLY A 125 -10.91 -12.57 -4.54
N GLY A 126 -10.81 -11.32 -5.00
CA GLY A 126 -10.58 -10.15 -4.15
C GLY A 126 -11.70 -9.95 -3.13
N ASP A 127 -11.35 -9.71 -1.86
CA ASP A 127 -12.31 -9.64 -0.76
C ASP A 127 -12.93 -8.26 -0.60
N TYR A 128 -12.23 -7.19 -1.03
CA TYR A 128 -12.61 -5.81 -0.75
C TYR A 128 -12.64 -4.93 -1.99
N ASN A 129 -13.62 -3.99 -2.00
CA ASN A 129 -13.58 -2.83 -2.89
C ASN A 129 -12.98 -1.65 -2.14
N TYR A 130 -11.95 -1.06 -2.69
CA TYR A 130 -11.33 0.12 -2.13
C TYR A 130 -10.63 0.94 -3.20
N ASN A 131 -10.36 2.18 -2.88
CA ASN A 131 -9.53 3.03 -3.70
C ASN A 131 -8.72 3.98 -2.84
N HIS A 132 -7.53 4.28 -3.30
CA HIS A 132 -6.68 5.29 -2.70
C HIS A 132 -5.93 6.06 -3.78
N THR A 133 -5.54 7.27 -3.43
CA THR A 133 -4.78 8.16 -4.30
C THR A 133 -3.52 8.59 -3.58
N GLU A 134 -2.39 8.45 -4.22
CA GLU A 134 -1.10 8.94 -3.76
C GLU A 134 -0.65 10.10 -4.63
N LEU A 135 -0.25 11.21 -4.00
CA LEU A 135 0.40 12.34 -4.62
C LEU A 135 1.85 12.38 -4.16
N THR A 136 2.78 12.54 -5.07
CA THR A 136 4.21 12.64 -4.76
C THR A 136 4.84 13.87 -5.40
N LEU A 137 5.74 14.49 -4.67
CA LEU A 137 6.57 15.59 -5.14
C LEU A 137 8.02 15.35 -4.74
N LYS A 138 8.90 15.32 -5.72
CA LYS A 138 10.36 15.21 -5.49
C LYS A 138 11.05 16.39 -6.11
N LYS A 139 11.95 17.04 -5.38
CA LYS A 139 12.75 18.17 -5.86
C LYS A 139 14.12 18.16 -5.24
N ARG A 140 15.15 18.32 -6.08
CA ARG A 140 16.53 18.56 -5.65
C ARG A 140 16.85 20.05 -5.71
N PHE A 141 17.42 20.57 -4.63
CA PHE A 141 17.95 21.91 -4.54
C PHE A 141 19.47 21.85 -4.36
N TRP A 142 20.20 22.51 -5.26
CA TRP A 142 21.64 22.62 -5.15
C TRP A 142 22.04 23.82 -4.30
N LEU A 143 22.88 23.59 -3.30
CA LEU A 143 23.42 24.62 -2.40
C LEU A 143 24.84 25.03 -2.79
N LYS A 144 25.14 25.07 -4.07
CA LYS A 144 26.49 25.37 -4.59
C LYS A 144 27.54 24.42 -3.98
N SER A 145 28.58 25.00 -3.34
CA SER A 145 29.66 24.24 -2.68
C SER A 145 29.24 23.45 -1.44
N TRP A 146 28.03 23.70 -0.91
CA TRP A 146 27.51 23.05 0.30
C TRP A 146 26.80 21.73 0.02
N GLY A 147 26.66 21.36 -1.26
CA GLY A 147 26.02 20.11 -1.64
C GLY A 147 24.60 20.27 -2.18
N SER A 148 23.72 19.32 -1.88
CA SER A 148 22.32 19.34 -2.33
C SER A 148 21.36 18.88 -1.23
N ILE A 149 20.12 19.38 -1.30
CA ILE A 149 18.99 18.93 -0.48
C ILE A 149 17.98 18.25 -1.41
N ASP A 150 17.62 17.01 -1.09
CA ASP A 150 16.54 16.29 -1.73
C ASP A 150 15.27 16.42 -0.88
N ALA A 151 14.28 17.14 -1.38
CA ALA A 151 12.97 17.23 -0.77
C ALA A 151 12.04 16.19 -1.40
N PHE A 152 11.40 15.39 -0.55
CA PHE A 152 10.38 14.43 -0.93
C PHE A 152 9.13 14.68 -0.09
N HIS A 153 7.99 14.83 -0.76
CA HIS A 153 6.69 14.96 -0.14
C HIS A 153 5.76 13.91 -0.73
N SER A 154 5.05 13.17 0.12
CA SER A 154 4.00 12.24 -0.27
C SER A 154 2.75 12.52 0.55
N ALA A 155 1.59 12.49 -0.10
CA ALA A 155 0.29 12.55 0.53
C ALA A 155 -0.57 11.42 0.00
N MET A 156 -1.20 10.68 0.92
CA MET A 156 -2.06 9.54 0.61
C MET A 156 -3.47 9.78 1.08
N PHE A 157 -4.45 9.48 0.24
CA PHE A 157 -5.87 9.63 0.50
C PHE A 157 -6.55 8.27 0.33
N GLN A 158 -7.05 7.73 1.43
CA GLN A 158 -7.85 6.51 1.44
C GLN A 158 -9.33 6.89 1.39
N TRP A 159 -10.06 6.43 0.39
CA TRP A 159 -11.45 6.82 0.15
C TRP A 159 -12.47 5.89 0.80
N ASN A 160 -12.06 4.66 1.14
CA ASN A 160 -12.93 3.63 1.69
C ASN A 160 -12.37 3.07 3.00
N THR A 161 -13.27 2.53 3.82
CA THR A 161 -12.88 1.75 4.99
C THR A 161 -12.37 0.38 4.55
N VAL A 162 -11.18 0.03 5.02
CA VAL A 162 -10.49 -1.21 4.66
C VAL A 162 -9.88 -1.86 5.91
N PRO A 163 -9.55 -3.15 5.87
CA PRO A 163 -8.75 -3.79 6.91
C PRO A 163 -7.38 -3.12 7.06
N PHE A 164 -6.79 -3.26 8.23
CA PHE A 164 -5.50 -2.64 8.58
C PHE A 164 -4.41 -2.84 7.52
N GLN A 165 -4.33 -4.03 6.91
CA GLN A 165 -3.32 -4.38 5.91
C GLN A 165 -3.45 -3.63 4.59
N LEU A 166 -4.65 -3.13 4.30
CA LEU A 166 -4.93 -2.35 3.07
C LEU A 166 -4.94 -0.83 3.34
N LEU A 167 -4.66 -0.40 4.58
CA LEU A 167 -4.52 1.00 4.90
C LEU A 167 -3.26 1.60 4.28
N CYS A 168 -3.40 2.77 3.71
CA CYS A 168 -2.28 3.60 3.29
C CYS A 168 -1.60 4.19 4.53
N LEU A 169 -0.60 3.48 5.04
CA LEU A 169 0.20 3.96 6.15
C LEU A 169 1.48 4.62 5.64
N PRO A 170 1.86 5.79 6.17
CA PRO A 170 3.16 6.37 5.87
C PRO A 170 4.22 5.38 6.34
N GLN A 171 5.27 5.22 5.53
CA GLN A 171 6.43 4.44 5.95
C GLN A 171 7.03 5.13 7.17
N ALA A 172 6.72 4.59 8.33
CA ALA A 172 7.38 5.02 9.56
C ALA A 172 8.88 4.75 9.42
N ASN A 173 9.67 5.69 9.93
CA ASN A 173 11.12 5.61 9.90
C ASN A 173 11.56 4.19 10.30
N PRO A 174 12.30 3.43 9.47
CA PRO A 174 12.75 2.11 9.83
C PRO A 174 13.69 2.24 11.03
N SER A 175 13.14 2.08 12.22
CA SER A 175 13.95 1.98 13.43
C SER A 175 14.57 0.60 13.44
N TYR A 176 15.90 0.53 13.38
CA TYR A 176 16.63 -0.74 13.54
C TYR A 176 16.50 -1.32 14.95
N ILE A 177 16.02 -0.54 15.90
CA ILE A 177 15.73 -0.96 17.27
C ILE A 177 14.22 -0.77 17.47
N ARG A 178 13.47 -1.84 17.32
CA ARG A 178 12.06 -1.88 17.68
C ARG A 178 11.98 -2.16 19.19
N ASN A 179 11.77 -1.13 19.96
CA ASN A 179 11.33 -1.32 21.35
C ASN A 179 9.85 -1.71 21.33
N ASP A 180 9.46 -2.69 22.13
CA ASP A 180 8.09 -3.22 22.23
C ASP A 180 7.03 -2.16 22.57
N ASN A 181 7.43 -0.94 22.89
CA ASN A 181 6.58 0.20 23.23
C ASN A 181 6.57 1.34 22.19
N THR A 182 7.11 1.13 21.01
CA THR A 182 7.07 2.14 19.92
C THR A 182 6.23 1.62 18.76
N PHE A 183 5.13 2.34 18.49
CA PHE A 183 4.31 2.15 17.30
C PHE A 183 5.00 2.68 16.06
#